data_1ce1d3dc5240653ede892b8c08f9a20a
#
_entry.id   1ce1d3dc5240653ede892b8c08f9a20a
#
_cell.length_a   1.000
_cell.length_b   1.000
_cell.length_c   1.000
_cell.angle_alpha   90.00
_cell.angle_beta   90.00
_cell.angle_gamma   90.00
#
_symmetry.space_group_name_H-M   'P 1'
#
loop_
_entity.id
_entity.type
_entity.pdbx_description
1 polymer ?
#
loop_
_entity_poly.entity_id
_entity_poly.type
_entity_poly.pdbx_seq_one_letter_code
_entity_poly.pdbx_strand_id
1 'polypeptide(L)'
;YMKFYRPLIFLLFIVSSFPLRAGNGFCEIRNHAFNAGEIITYKVFYTAAGLYVGAGEATFHSTIETFQGKPVYHIVGEGKTYSFYDNFFKVRDKYETYIDTATMQPYRFIRNVHEGSYKKFENVTFNKVTNTAITNNGVYKVPECVQDVLSAIYFARNIDFDKYKPEDKITFSMFLDNEVYEMYIRYLGKETVKTKYGKFRAIKFKPLLIKGTIFEGGEKMTVWVSDDGNRIPVRIESPISVGSVKVDMIYNRNLRHRLSSLISLR
;
A
#
# COMPACT_ATOMS: atom_id res chain seq x y z
N TYR A 1 -61.54 -11.15 52.34
CA TYR A 1 -60.70 -11.55 51.19
C TYR A 1 -59.81 -10.36 50.75
N MET A 2 -58.55 -10.37 51.24
CA MET A 2 -57.55 -9.37 50.85
C MET A 2 -56.78 -9.82 49.63
N LYS A 3 -56.84 -9.07 48.52
CA LYS A 3 -56.03 -9.31 47.29
C LYS A 3 -54.70 -8.55 47.44
N PHE A 4 -53.63 -9.30 47.50
CA PHE A 4 -52.23 -8.78 47.43
C PHE A 4 -51.91 -8.45 45.96
N TYR A 5 -51.69 -7.19 45.64
CA TYR A 5 -51.06 -6.75 44.36
C TYR A 5 -49.53 -6.84 44.52
N ARG A 6 -48.91 -7.67 43.69
CA ARG A 6 -47.46 -7.70 43.52
C ARG A 6 -47.06 -6.63 42.48
N PRO A 7 -46.18 -5.70 42.79
CA PRO A 7 -45.66 -4.81 41.76
C PRO A 7 -44.63 -5.55 40.87
N LEU A 8 -44.87 -5.58 39.56
CA LEU A 8 -43.97 -6.09 38.56
C LEU A 8 -42.90 -5.01 38.32
N ILE A 9 -41.69 -5.22 38.83
CA ILE A 9 -40.53 -4.34 38.56
C ILE A 9 -40.02 -4.65 37.13
N PHE A 10 -40.32 -3.75 36.19
CA PHE A 10 -39.73 -3.76 34.88
C PHE A 10 -38.30 -3.22 34.99
N LEU A 11 -37.31 -4.13 34.95
CA LEU A 11 -35.89 -3.75 34.80
C LEU A 11 -35.65 -3.33 33.38
N LEU A 12 -35.62 -2.02 33.11
CA LEU A 12 -35.20 -1.44 31.81
C LEU A 12 -33.71 -1.63 31.67
N PHE A 13 -33.29 -2.65 30.90
CA PHE A 13 -31.92 -2.74 30.39
C PHE A 13 -31.68 -1.64 29.34
N ILE A 14 -31.09 -0.53 29.75
CA ILE A 14 -30.55 0.45 28.82
C ILE A 14 -29.29 -0.19 28.23
N VAL A 15 -29.45 -0.81 27.05
CA VAL A 15 -28.34 -1.17 26.18
C VAL A 15 -27.76 0.12 25.63
N SER A 16 -26.75 0.67 26.29
CA SER A 16 -25.94 1.75 25.74
C SER A 16 -25.16 1.18 24.56
N SER A 17 -25.68 1.34 23.35
CA SER A 17 -24.93 1.16 22.14
C SER A 17 -23.85 2.23 22.08
N PHE A 18 -22.65 1.92 22.59
CA PHE A 18 -21.46 2.70 22.26
C PHE A 18 -21.23 2.52 20.75
N PRO A 19 -21.25 3.61 19.96
CA PRO A 19 -20.77 3.49 18.60
C PRO A 19 -19.30 3.05 18.68
N LEU A 20 -18.97 1.87 18.16
CA LEU A 20 -17.59 1.52 17.85
C LEU A 20 -17.13 2.61 16.87
N ARG A 21 -16.45 3.62 17.39
CA ARG A 21 -15.61 4.47 16.55
C ARG A 21 -14.55 3.52 15.99
N ALA A 22 -14.70 3.15 14.72
CA ALA A 22 -13.60 2.65 13.93
C ALA A 22 -12.50 3.71 14.08
N GLY A 23 -11.49 3.40 14.87
CA GLY A 23 -10.40 4.34 15.13
C GLY A 23 -9.74 4.66 13.79
N ASN A 24 -9.66 5.94 13.44
CA ASN A 24 -8.94 6.47 12.28
C ASN A 24 -7.42 6.28 12.47
N GLY A 25 -6.98 5.07 12.78
CA GLY A 25 -5.56 4.75 13.00
C GLY A 25 -4.65 5.14 11.83
N PHE A 26 -5.24 5.23 10.64
CA PHE A 26 -4.57 5.71 9.44
C PHE A 26 -4.37 7.24 9.40
N CYS A 27 -5.08 8.03 10.18
CA CYS A 27 -4.92 9.50 10.20
C CYS A 27 -3.77 9.99 11.09
N GLU A 28 -3.26 9.15 12.00
CA GLU A 28 -2.30 9.56 13.03
C GLU A 28 -0.87 9.09 12.75
N ILE A 29 -0.65 8.35 11.67
CA ILE A 29 0.67 7.80 11.34
C ILE A 29 1.62 8.92 10.88
N ARG A 30 2.82 8.91 11.45
CA ARG A 30 3.93 9.76 11.04
C ARG A 30 5.03 8.92 10.42
N ASN A 31 5.80 9.54 9.53
CA ASN A 31 6.92 8.83 8.90
C ASN A 31 8.06 8.56 9.89
N HIS A 32 8.34 7.29 10.09
CA HIS A 32 9.54 6.81 10.78
C HIS A 32 10.30 5.75 9.97
N ALA A 33 9.82 5.37 8.78
CA ALA A 33 10.32 4.23 8.02
C ALA A 33 11.30 4.61 6.89
N PHE A 34 11.22 5.80 6.32
CA PHE A 34 12.04 6.18 5.17
C PHE A 34 12.56 7.61 5.25
N ASN A 35 13.58 7.92 4.47
CA ASN A 35 14.16 9.25 4.29
C ASN A 35 13.99 9.75 2.86
N ALA A 36 14.13 11.06 2.68
CA ALA A 36 14.42 11.63 1.38
C ALA A 36 15.78 11.11 0.85
N GLY A 37 15.86 10.88 -0.44
CA GLY A 37 17.02 10.27 -1.10
C GLY A 37 17.05 8.74 -1.04
N GLU A 38 16.03 8.08 -0.46
CA GLU A 38 15.91 6.62 -0.51
C GLU A 38 15.69 6.17 -1.96
N ILE A 39 16.40 5.13 -2.37
CA ILE A 39 16.23 4.44 -3.65
C ILE A 39 16.10 2.95 -3.38
N ILE A 40 15.06 2.32 -3.95
CA ILE A 40 14.85 0.88 -3.86
C ILE A 40 14.55 0.35 -5.26
N THR A 41 15.33 -0.65 -5.70
CA THR A 41 15.13 -1.28 -7.01
C THR A 41 14.71 -2.73 -6.84
N TYR A 42 13.76 -3.13 -7.65
CA TYR A 42 13.17 -4.45 -7.68
C TYR A 42 13.37 -5.11 -9.03
N LYS A 43 13.60 -6.41 -9.02
CA LYS A 43 13.53 -7.25 -10.23
C LYS A 43 12.21 -7.99 -10.26
N VAL A 44 11.54 -7.89 -11.39
CA VAL A 44 10.26 -8.56 -11.66
C VAL A 44 10.54 -9.85 -12.42
N PHE A 45 10.04 -10.95 -11.87
CA PHE A 45 10.11 -12.27 -12.49
C PHE A 45 8.71 -12.71 -12.90
N TYR A 46 8.62 -13.28 -14.06
CA TYR A 46 7.41 -13.93 -14.57
C TYR A 46 7.56 -15.44 -14.53
N THR A 47 6.50 -16.13 -14.10
CA THR A 47 6.45 -17.58 -14.05
C THR A 47 5.20 -18.06 -14.75
N ALA A 48 5.35 -18.86 -15.82
CA ALA A 48 4.26 -19.55 -16.49
C ALA A 48 4.80 -20.83 -17.15
N ALA A 49 4.00 -21.89 -17.18
CA ALA A 49 4.30 -23.18 -17.84
C ALA A 49 5.71 -23.73 -17.49
N GLY A 50 6.17 -23.59 -16.23
CA GLY A 50 7.48 -24.02 -15.76
C GLY A 50 8.65 -23.07 -16.09
N LEU A 51 8.43 -22.00 -16.83
CA LEU A 51 9.44 -20.96 -17.09
C LEU A 51 9.48 -19.98 -15.92
N TYR A 52 10.68 -19.59 -15.49
CA TYR A 52 10.95 -18.57 -14.49
C TYR A 52 11.98 -17.59 -15.04
N VAL A 53 11.52 -16.44 -15.50
CA VAL A 53 12.35 -15.49 -16.24
C VAL A 53 12.28 -14.08 -15.62
N GLY A 54 13.41 -13.37 -15.66
CA GLY A 54 13.43 -11.96 -15.29
C GLY A 54 12.78 -11.13 -16.40
N ALA A 55 11.62 -10.55 -16.13
CA ALA A 55 10.79 -9.86 -17.12
C ALA A 55 10.96 -8.35 -17.13
N GLY A 56 11.34 -7.75 -15.99
CA GLY A 56 11.42 -6.31 -15.87
C GLY A 56 12.05 -5.84 -14.58
N GLU A 57 11.97 -4.54 -14.36
CA GLU A 57 12.52 -3.84 -13.21
C GLU A 57 11.57 -2.73 -12.76
N ALA A 58 11.52 -2.47 -11.47
CA ALA A 58 10.83 -1.32 -10.90
C ALA A 58 11.75 -0.60 -9.93
N THR A 59 11.76 0.74 -9.97
CA THR A 59 12.56 1.57 -9.07
C THR A 59 11.67 2.59 -8.39
N PHE A 60 11.85 2.75 -7.09
CA PHE A 60 11.19 3.75 -6.28
C PHE A 60 12.23 4.68 -5.70
N HIS A 61 11.98 5.98 -5.76
CA HIS A 61 12.82 6.97 -5.11
C HIS A 61 11.97 8.05 -4.43
N SER A 62 12.50 8.61 -3.36
CA SER A 62 11.87 9.68 -2.58
C SER A 62 12.78 10.91 -2.53
N THR A 63 12.19 12.09 -2.69
CA THR A 63 12.85 13.38 -2.51
C THR A 63 12.02 14.27 -1.58
N ILE A 64 12.61 15.36 -1.08
CA ILE A 64 11.84 16.45 -0.46
C ILE A 64 11.67 17.54 -1.50
N GLU A 65 10.44 18.00 -1.65
CA GLU A 65 10.07 19.12 -2.50
C GLU A 65 9.15 20.08 -1.77
N THR A 66 8.84 21.20 -2.40
CA THR A 66 7.83 22.15 -1.91
C THR A 66 6.60 22.10 -2.80
N PHE A 67 5.46 21.79 -2.23
CA PHE A 67 4.18 21.79 -2.92
C PHE A 67 3.24 22.80 -2.24
N GLN A 68 2.83 23.84 -2.97
CA GLN A 68 1.99 24.93 -2.44
C GLN A 68 2.53 25.53 -1.11
N GLY A 69 3.86 25.76 -1.05
CA GLY A 69 4.53 26.34 0.11
C GLY A 69 4.75 25.39 1.29
N LYS A 70 4.42 24.10 1.17
CA LYS A 70 4.60 23.07 2.22
C LYS A 70 5.63 22.04 1.82
N PRO A 71 6.45 21.55 2.76
CA PRO A 71 7.38 20.46 2.48
C PRO A 71 6.61 19.16 2.26
N VAL A 72 6.96 18.44 1.20
CA VAL A 72 6.36 17.15 0.85
C VAL A 72 7.44 16.13 0.51
N TYR A 73 7.16 14.85 0.79
CA TYR A 73 7.87 13.77 0.13
C TYR A 73 7.30 13.62 -1.28
N HIS A 74 8.13 13.87 -2.29
CA HIS A 74 7.81 13.48 -3.67
C HIS A 74 8.38 12.08 -3.90
N ILE A 75 7.50 11.13 -4.10
CA ILE A 75 7.84 9.73 -4.32
C ILE A 75 7.48 9.36 -5.74
N VAL A 76 8.44 8.76 -6.43
CA VAL A 76 8.28 8.30 -7.82
C VAL A 76 8.56 6.81 -7.88
N GLY A 77 7.64 6.06 -8.45
CA GLY A 77 7.76 4.65 -8.79
C GLY A 77 7.73 4.46 -10.31
N GLU A 78 8.76 3.85 -10.87
CA GLU A 78 8.85 3.56 -12.30
C GLU A 78 8.99 2.07 -12.54
N GLY A 79 8.19 1.51 -13.45
CA GLY A 79 8.20 0.11 -13.83
C GLY A 79 8.40 -0.06 -15.35
N LYS A 80 9.27 -1.01 -15.72
CA LYS A 80 9.50 -1.32 -17.13
C LYS A 80 9.83 -2.79 -17.37
N THR A 81 9.34 -3.32 -18.47
CA THR A 81 9.82 -4.60 -19.01
C THR A 81 11.17 -4.43 -19.66
N TYR A 82 11.97 -5.49 -19.67
CA TYR A 82 13.21 -5.52 -20.49
C TYR A 82 12.85 -5.53 -21.97
N SER A 83 13.71 -4.93 -22.79
CA SER A 83 13.47 -4.74 -24.23
C SER A 83 13.14 -6.03 -24.98
N PHE A 84 13.69 -7.17 -24.55
CA PHE A 84 13.37 -8.48 -25.12
C PHE A 84 11.88 -8.83 -25.05
N TYR A 85 11.21 -8.40 -23.96
CA TYR A 85 9.78 -8.70 -23.73
C TYR A 85 8.84 -7.66 -24.31
N ASP A 86 9.35 -6.50 -24.76
CA ASP A 86 8.54 -5.40 -25.31
C ASP A 86 7.72 -5.82 -26.53
N ASN A 87 8.19 -6.81 -27.28
CA ASN A 87 7.47 -7.36 -28.44
C ASN A 87 6.26 -8.22 -28.04
N PHE A 88 6.21 -8.72 -26.79
CA PHE A 88 5.13 -9.55 -26.27
C PHE A 88 4.18 -8.75 -25.41
N PHE A 89 4.71 -8.02 -24.44
CA PHE A 89 3.94 -7.20 -23.52
C PHE A 89 4.83 -6.08 -22.95
N LYS A 90 4.71 -4.90 -23.53
CA LYS A 90 5.50 -3.73 -23.13
C LYS A 90 4.86 -3.05 -21.93
N VAL A 91 5.64 -2.83 -20.85
CA VAL A 91 5.26 -2.03 -19.70
C VAL A 91 6.19 -0.83 -19.58
N ARG A 92 5.59 0.35 -19.42
CA ARG A 92 6.26 1.62 -19.10
C ARG A 92 5.33 2.41 -18.21
N ASP A 93 5.48 2.22 -16.91
CA ASP A 93 4.61 2.81 -15.92
C ASP A 93 5.38 3.80 -15.06
N LYS A 94 4.75 4.93 -14.79
CA LYS A 94 5.24 5.93 -13.84
C LYS A 94 4.11 6.35 -12.91
N TYR A 95 4.38 6.25 -11.62
CA TYR A 95 3.52 6.71 -10.54
C TYR A 95 4.25 7.76 -9.73
N GLU A 96 3.57 8.83 -9.37
CA GLU A 96 4.12 9.92 -8.55
C GLU A 96 3.11 10.28 -7.47
N THR A 97 3.59 10.50 -6.24
CA THR A 97 2.76 11.05 -5.17
C THR A 97 3.52 12.11 -4.38
N TYR A 98 2.80 13.15 -3.96
CA TYR A 98 3.29 14.24 -3.14
C TYR A 98 2.64 14.14 -1.77
N ILE A 99 3.40 13.65 -0.78
CA ILE A 99 2.91 13.31 0.56
C ILE A 99 3.33 14.38 1.55
N ASP A 100 2.39 14.89 2.32
CA ASP A 100 2.64 15.79 3.44
C ASP A 100 3.62 15.15 4.44
N THR A 101 4.72 15.83 4.74
CA THR A 101 5.75 15.31 5.65
C THR A 101 5.27 15.16 7.10
N ALA A 102 4.25 15.90 7.50
CA ALA A 102 3.71 15.89 8.86
C ALA A 102 2.59 14.85 9.07
N THR A 103 1.73 14.66 8.05
CA THR A 103 0.51 13.85 8.18
C THR A 103 0.52 12.56 7.35
N MET A 104 1.50 12.38 6.48
CA MET A 104 1.58 11.25 5.53
C MET A 104 0.37 11.15 4.57
N GLN A 105 -0.41 12.21 4.42
CA GLN A 105 -1.54 12.27 3.50
C GLN A 105 -1.10 12.84 2.16
N PRO A 106 -1.60 12.33 1.03
CA PRO A 106 -1.25 12.87 -0.28
C PRO A 106 -1.88 14.24 -0.52
N TYR A 107 -1.14 15.11 -1.22
CA TYR A 107 -1.64 16.34 -1.85
C TYR A 107 -1.93 16.13 -3.33
N ARG A 108 -1.12 15.29 -3.99
CA ARG A 108 -1.24 15.06 -5.42
C ARG A 108 -0.79 13.65 -5.76
N PHE A 109 -1.47 13.04 -6.71
CA PHE A 109 -1.12 11.76 -7.30
C PHE A 109 -1.15 11.86 -8.82
N ILE A 110 -0.13 11.32 -9.48
CA ILE A 110 -0.05 11.26 -10.94
C ILE A 110 0.26 9.82 -11.32
N ARG A 111 -0.47 9.31 -12.30
CA ARG A 111 -0.26 8.00 -12.87
C ARG A 111 -0.19 8.11 -14.40
N ASN A 112 0.90 7.59 -14.96
CA ASN A 112 1.08 7.44 -16.41
C ASN A 112 1.44 5.98 -16.70
N VAL A 113 0.46 5.21 -17.15
CA VAL A 113 0.54 3.77 -17.32
C VAL A 113 0.49 3.42 -18.80
N HIS A 114 1.37 2.51 -19.20
CA HIS A 114 1.41 1.94 -20.54
C HIS A 114 1.71 0.45 -20.46
N GLU A 115 0.65 -0.37 -20.44
CA GLU A 115 0.67 -1.83 -20.30
C GLU A 115 0.10 -2.48 -21.58
N GLY A 116 0.96 -2.89 -22.50
CA GLY A 116 0.56 -3.40 -23.80
C GLY A 116 -0.19 -2.34 -24.61
N SER A 117 -1.46 -2.58 -24.91
CA SER A 117 -2.36 -1.61 -25.57
C SER A 117 -3.07 -0.67 -24.60
N TYR A 118 -3.09 -0.98 -23.31
CA TYR A 118 -3.72 -0.15 -22.28
C TYR A 118 -2.84 1.07 -21.96
N LYS A 119 -3.45 2.26 -22.02
CA LYS A 119 -2.81 3.51 -21.65
C LYS A 119 -3.74 4.30 -20.73
N LYS A 120 -3.21 4.80 -19.64
CA LYS A 120 -3.96 5.61 -18.67
C LYS A 120 -3.08 6.75 -18.17
N PHE A 121 -3.65 7.94 -18.21
CA PHE A 121 -3.10 9.11 -17.50
C PHE A 121 -4.12 9.58 -16.49
N GLU A 122 -3.68 9.81 -15.28
CA GLU A 122 -4.50 10.32 -14.19
C GLU A 122 -3.69 11.35 -13.40
N ASN A 123 -4.33 12.45 -13.04
CA ASN A 123 -3.75 13.49 -12.20
C ASN A 123 -4.83 13.93 -11.20
N VAL A 124 -4.58 13.65 -9.93
CA VAL A 124 -5.50 13.89 -8.83
C VAL A 124 -4.88 14.87 -7.86
N THR A 125 -5.60 15.91 -7.49
CA THR A 125 -5.23 16.84 -6.39
C THR A 125 -6.18 16.63 -5.23
N PHE A 126 -5.65 16.38 -4.03
CA PHE A 126 -6.43 16.18 -2.82
C PHE A 126 -6.53 17.50 -2.04
N ASN A 127 -7.73 17.94 -1.77
CA ASN A 127 -8.01 19.07 -0.89
C ASN A 127 -8.43 18.55 0.49
N LYS A 128 -7.54 18.66 1.46
CA LYS A 128 -7.75 18.18 2.84
C LYS A 128 -8.74 19.00 3.63
N VAL A 129 -8.95 20.27 3.26
CA VAL A 129 -9.90 21.16 3.96
C VAL A 129 -11.34 20.81 3.59
N THR A 130 -11.58 20.53 2.33
CA THR A 130 -12.93 20.22 1.81
C THR A 130 -13.19 18.71 1.70
N ASN A 131 -12.18 17.86 1.99
CA ASN A 131 -12.21 16.41 1.79
C ASN A 131 -12.68 16.06 0.38
N THR A 132 -11.93 16.56 -0.62
CA THR A 132 -12.24 16.33 -2.03
C THR A 132 -11.00 15.91 -2.81
N ALA A 133 -11.20 15.03 -3.79
CA ALA A 133 -10.25 14.72 -4.85
C ALA A 133 -10.69 15.43 -6.14
N ILE A 134 -9.79 16.19 -6.74
CA ILE A 134 -10.01 16.97 -7.95
C ILE A 134 -9.25 16.28 -9.08
N THR A 135 -9.96 15.88 -10.12
CA THR A 135 -9.42 15.22 -11.32
C THR A 135 -9.83 15.97 -12.57
N ASN A 136 -9.33 15.55 -13.74
CA ASN A 136 -9.80 16.10 -15.02
C ASN A 136 -11.29 15.80 -15.28
N ASN A 137 -11.87 14.80 -14.60
CA ASN A 137 -13.26 14.36 -14.79
C ASN A 137 -14.25 15.00 -13.80
N GLY A 138 -13.76 15.70 -12.79
CA GLY A 138 -14.62 16.34 -11.79
C GLY A 138 -14.03 16.42 -10.39
N VAL A 139 -14.91 16.75 -9.44
CA VAL A 139 -14.60 16.86 -8.02
C VAL A 139 -15.40 15.79 -7.27
N TYR A 140 -14.70 14.98 -6.50
CA TYR A 140 -15.26 13.82 -5.78
C TYR A 140 -15.08 14.01 -4.28
N LYS A 141 -16.11 13.71 -3.49
CA LYS A 141 -15.99 13.64 -2.04
C LYS A 141 -15.17 12.42 -1.67
N VAL A 142 -14.23 12.60 -0.74
CA VAL A 142 -13.36 11.53 -0.24
C VAL A 142 -13.36 11.53 1.30
N PRO A 143 -13.15 10.38 1.94
CA PRO A 143 -12.94 10.33 3.39
C PRO A 143 -11.72 11.13 3.83
N GLU A 144 -11.71 11.52 5.09
CA GLU A 144 -10.51 12.02 5.73
C GLU A 144 -9.40 10.95 5.67
N CYS A 145 -8.15 11.37 5.47
CA CYS A 145 -6.98 10.48 5.39
C CYS A 145 -6.99 9.48 4.22
N VAL A 146 -7.77 9.75 3.17
CA VAL A 146 -7.74 8.96 1.96
C VAL A 146 -6.31 8.92 1.39
N GLN A 147 -5.93 7.76 0.87
CA GLN A 147 -4.63 7.52 0.24
C GLN A 147 -4.80 7.38 -1.29
N ASP A 148 -3.74 7.62 -2.04
CA ASP A 148 -3.56 7.09 -3.39
C ASP A 148 -2.80 5.76 -3.33
N VAL A 149 -2.63 5.10 -4.47
CA VAL A 149 -1.95 3.79 -4.56
C VAL A 149 -0.52 3.84 -4.01
N LEU A 150 0.24 4.88 -4.36
CA LEU A 150 1.66 4.96 -4.00
C LEU A 150 1.84 5.47 -2.58
N SER A 151 1.02 6.45 -2.15
CA SER A 151 1.04 6.92 -0.77
C SER A 151 0.63 5.81 0.21
N ALA A 152 -0.32 4.94 -0.16
CA ALA A 152 -0.71 3.78 0.65
C ALA A 152 0.45 2.81 0.90
N ILE A 153 1.33 2.58 -0.09
CA ILE A 153 2.52 1.73 0.06
C ILE A 153 3.48 2.33 1.10
N TYR A 154 3.79 3.61 0.99
CA TYR A 154 4.70 4.29 1.93
C TYR A 154 4.08 4.49 3.30
N PHE A 155 2.78 4.67 3.36
CA PHE A 155 2.03 4.69 4.60
C PHE A 155 2.09 3.34 5.33
N ALA A 156 1.87 2.23 4.62
CA ALA A 156 1.92 0.87 5.17
C ALA A 156 3.27 0.53 5.81
N ARG A 157 4.38 1.12 5.36
CA ARG A 157 5.72 0.98 5.96
C ARG A 157 5.81 1.57 7.37
N ASN A 158 4.86 2.42 7.76
CA ASN A 158 4.81 3.04 9.08
C ASN A 158 3.81 2.36 10.04
N ILE A 159 3.15 1.30 9.61
CA ILE A 159 2.23 0.53 10.47
C ILE A 159 3.04 -0.20 11.56
N ASP A 160 2.60 -0.08 12.80
CA ASP A 160 3.12 -0.85 13.91
C ASP A 160 2.44 -2.22 13.96
N PHE A 161 3.02 -3.18 13.24
CA PHE A 161 2.47 -4.54 13.14
C PHE A 161 2.50 -5.32 14.45
N ASP A 162 3.28 -4.89 15.44
CA ASP A 162 3.32 -5.57 16.75
C ASP A 162 2.03 -5.35 17.58
N LYS A 163 1.19 -4.39 17.16
CA LYS A 163 -0.15 -4.17 17.72
C LYS A 163 -1.23 -5.12 17.20
N TYR A 164 -0.91 -5.91 16.17
CA TYR A 164 -1.86 -6.76 15.46
C TYR A 164 -1.56 -8.24 15.66
N LYS A 165 -2.61 -9.05 15.59
CA LYS A 165 -2.52 -10.52 15.57
C LYS A 165 -2.66 -11.02 14.13
N PRO A 166 -2.12 -12.22 13.80
CA PRO A 166 -2.41 -12.85 12.52
C PRO A 166 -3.92 -12.90 12.25
N GLU A 167 -4.30 -12.61 11.01
CA GLU A 167 -5.66 -12.47 10.45
C GLU A 167 -6.33 -11.11 10.72
N ASP A 168 -5.76 -10.23 11.55
CA ASP A 168 -6.29 -8.87 11.71
C ASP A 168 -6.22 -8.10 10.38
N LYS A 169 -7.28 -7.32 10.13
CA LYS A 169 -7.40 -6.45 8.96
C LYS A 169 -7.17 -4.99 9.36
N ILE A 170 -6.22 -4.36 8.71
CA ILE A 170 -5.87 -2.95 8.90
C ILE A 170 -6.50 -2.19 7.74
N THR A 171 -7.61 -1.49 8.00
CA THR A 171 -8.46 -0.84 6.97
C THR A 171 -8.01 0.57 6.67
N PHE A 172 -8.17 1.01 5.44
CA PHE A 172 -7.95 2.37 4.96
C PHE A 172 -8.78 2.66 3.71
N SER A 173 -9.01 3.96 3.43
CA SER A 173 -9.69 4.37 2.20
C SER A 173 -8.67 4.79 1.14
N MET A 174 -8.90 4.41 -0.10
CA MET A 174 -8.07 4.75 -1.25
C MET A 174 -8.91 5.35 -2.37
N PHE A 175 -8.38 6.40 -3.02
CA PHE A 175 -8.99 7.00 -4.21
C PHE A 175 -8.22 6.60 -5.46
N LEU A 176 -8.91 6.03 -6.44
CA LEU A 176 -8.37 5.59 -7.72
C LEU A 176 -9.48 5.58 -8.78
N ASP A 177 -9.18 5.94 -10.03
CA ASP A 177 -10.14 5.91 -11.15
C ASP A 177 -11.47 6.64 -10.88
N ASN A 178 -11.40 7.77 -10.15
CA ASN A 178 -12.54 8.60 -9.73
C ASN A 178 -13.50 7.92 -8.71
N GLU A 179 -13.05 6.88 -8.03
CA GLU A 179 -13.82 6.15 -7.03
C GLU A 179 -13.06 6.04 -5.70
N VAL A 180 -13.81 5.92 -4.61
CA VAL A 180 -13.29 5.63 -3.28
C VAL A 180 -13.46 4.13 -3.02
N TYR A 181 -12.38 3.48 -2.62
CA TYR A 181 -12.34 2.07 -2.27
C TYR A 181 -12.00 1.90 -0.80
N GLU A 182 -12.78 1.07 -0.09
CA GLU A 182 -12.41 0.61 1.24
C GLU A 182 -11.47 -0.58 1.12
N MET A 183 -10.24 -0.35 1.51
CA MET A 183 -9.13 -1.29 1.38
C MET A 183 -8.71 -1.84 2.73
N TYR A 184 -7.96 -2.92 2.75
CA TYR A 184 -7.29 -3.40 3.94
C TYR A 184 -6.01 -4.17 3.62
N ILE A 185 -5.17 -4.27 4.63
CA ILE A 185 -4.02 -5.18 4.67
C ILE A 185 -4.37 -6.24 5.71
N ARG A 186 -4.37 -7.53 5.33
CA ARG A 186 -4.53 -8.64 6.27
C ARG A 186 -3.16 -9.11 6.73
N TYR A 187 -2.87 -8.92 8.01
CA TYR A 187 -1.61 -9.34 8.62
C TYR A 187 -1.58 -10.86 8.80
N LEU A 188 -0.45 -11.50 8.45
CA LEU A 188 -0.28 -12.95 8.52
C LEU A 188 0.84 -13.41 9.48
N GLY A 189 1.45 -12.47 10.21
CA GLY A 189 2.54 -12.78 11.13
C GLY A 189 3.92 -12.52 10.53
N LYS A 190 4.93 -13.09 11.19
CA LYS A 190 6.35 -12.93 10.83
C LYS A 190 6.94 -14.28 10.43
N GLU A 191 7.78 -14.28 9.41
CA GLU A 191 8.50 -15.47 8.96
C GLU A 191 9.84 -15.11 8.33
N THR A 192 10.63 -16.11 8.01
CA THR A 192 11.86 -15.91 7.24
C THR A 192 11.59 -16.15 5.76
N VAL A 193 12.01 -15.20 4.91
CA VAL A 193 11.88 -15.30 3.47
C VAL A 193 13.25 -15.25 2.79
N LYS A 194 13.45 -16.09 1.75
CA LYS A 194 14.65 -16.10 0.92
C LYS A 194 14.36 -15.41 -0.41
N THR A 195 15.08 -14.35 -0.72
CA THR A 195 14.93 -13.52 -1.92
C THR A 195 16.17 -13.59 -2.81
N LYS A 196 16.17 -12.88 -3.93
CA LYS A 196 17.38 -12.71 -4.77
C LYS A 196 18.48 -11.90 -4.10
N TYR A 197 18.12 -10.99 -3.20
CA TYR A 197 19.08 -10.19 -2.43
C TYR A 197 19.71 -10.99 -1.30
N GLY A 198 18.90 -11.75 -0.58
CA GLY A 198 19.35 -12.51 0.59
C GLY A 198 18.19 -13.12 1.38
N LYS A 199 18.49 -13.54 2.60
CA LYS A 199 17.53 -14.12 3.55
C LYS A 199 17.15 -13.08 4.59
N PHE A 200 15.85 -12.84 4.81
CA PHE A 200 15.31 -11.82 5.69
C PHE A 200 14.40 -12.39 6.76
N ARG A 201 14.40 -11.80 7.95
CA ARG A 201 13.22 -11.82 8.81
C ARG A 201 12.21 -10.85 8.19
N ALA A 202 10.97 -11.27 8.03
CA ALA A 202 9.97 -10.49 7.32
C ALA A 202 8.61 -10.56 7.99
N ILE A 203 7.88 -9.45 7.88
CA ILE A 203 6.46 -9.33 8.18
C ILE A 203 5.71 -9.69 6.92
N LYS A 204 4.75 -10.61 7.03
CA LYS A 204 3.94 -11.12 5.91
C LYS A 204 2.52 -10.61 6.00
N PHE A 205 1.97 -10.17 4.89
CA PHE A 205 0.58 -9.74 4.79
C PHE A 205 0.01 -9.90 3.38
N LYS A 206 -1.31 -9.80 3.28
CA LYS A 206 -2.05 -9.75 2.02
C LYS A 206 -2.83 -8.46 1.91
N PRO A 207 -2.53 -7.59 0.94
CA PRO A 207 -3.39 -6.45 0.62
C PRO A 207 -4.65 -6.92 -0.11
N LEU A 208 -5.78 -6.27 0.14
CA LEU A 208 -6.91 -6.33 -0.79
C LEU A 208 -6.52 -5.57 -2.06
N LEU A 209 -6.68 -6.18 -3.23
CA LEU A 209 -6.39 -5.56 -4.52
C LEU A 209 -7.68 -5.21 -5.25
N ILE A 210 -7.68 -4.07 -5.92
CA ILE A 210 -8.66 -3.74 -6.94
C ILE A 210 -8.30 -4.53 -8.21
N LYS A 211 -9.31 -5.04 -8.91
CA LYS A 211 -9.10 -5.71 -10.19
C LYS A 211 -8.56 -4.71 -11.23
N GLY A 212 -7.46 -5.04 -11.87
CA GLY A 212 -6.79 -4.23 -12.88
C GLY A 212 -6.44 -5.01 -14.15
N THR A 213 -5.59 -4.45 -14.98
CA THR A 213 -5.12 -5.08 -16.23
C THR A 213 -4.26 -6.32 -15.98
N ILE A 214 -3.41 -6.29 -14.96
CA ILE A 214 -2.47 -7.36 -14.64
C ILE A 214 -2.99 -8.23 -13.49
N PHE A 215 -3.54 -7.61 -12.44
CA PHE A 215 -3.97 -8.30 -11.23
C PHE A 215 -5.46 -8.61 -11.23
N GLU A 216 -5.81 -9.82 -10.80
CA GLU A 216 -7.21 -10.30 -10.76
C GLU A 216 -8.06 -9.66 -9.65
N GLY A 217 -7.45 -8.92 -8.73
CA GLY A 217 -8.10 -8.38 -7.55
C GLY A 217 -8.21 -9.39 -6.38
N GLY A 218 -8.84 -8.96 -5.29
CA GLY A 218 -8.98 -9.74 -4.07
C GLY A 218 -7.66 -9.89 -3.29
N GLU A 219 -7.55 -10.89 -2.42
CA GLU A 219 -6.38 -11.14 -1.55
C GLU A 219 -5.38 -12.13 -2.16
N LYS A 220 -5.14 -12.07 -3.45
CA LYS A 220 -4.27 -13.03 -4.13
C LYS A 220 -2.78 -12.69 -4.01
N MET A 221 -2.45 -11.42 -3.83
CA MET A 221 -1.08 -10.96 -3.62
C MET A 221 -0.61 -11.24 -2.21
N THR A 222 0.65 -11.67 -2.07
CA THR A 222 1.34 -11.78 -0.79
C THR A 222 2.56 -10.86 -0.79
N VAL A 223 2.73 -10.10 0.27
CA VAL A 223 3.83 -9.15 0.46
C VAL A 223 4.62 -9.52 1.70
N TRP A 224 5.94 -9.50 1.59
CA TRP A 224 6.88 -9.62 2.69
C TRP A 224 7.66 -8.31 2.80
N VAL A 225 7.56 -7.65 3.94
CA VAL A 225 8.37 -6.46 4.23
C VAL A 225 9.43 -6.80 5.26
N SER A 226 10.55 -6.10 5.24
CA SER A 226 11.64 -6.27 6.20
C SER A 226 11.15 -6.05 7.63
N ASP A 227 11.42 -6.99 8.56
CA ASP A 227 11.10 -6.86 9.98
C ASP A 227 12.16 -6.01 10.68
N ASP A 228 12.23 -4.74 10.29
CA ASP A 228 13.08 -3.69 10.87
C ASP A 228 12.42 -2.31 10.70
N GLY A 229 13.09 -1.25 11.10
CA GLY A 229 12.54 0.10 11.04
C GLY A 229 12.21 0.62 9.64
N ASN A 230 12.78 0.04 8.57
CA ASN A 230 12.55 0.48 7.19
C ASN A 230 11.27 -0.11 6.59
N ARG A 231 10.88 -1.34 7.00
CA ARG A 231 9.71 -2.08 6.47
C ARG A 231 9.60 -2.03 4.94
N ILE A 232 10.73 -2.31 4.28
CA ILE A 232 10.82 -2.33 2.83
C ILE A 232 10.17 -3.61 2.32
N PRO A 233 9.33 -3.57 1.27
CA PRO A 233 8.95 -4.79 0.56
C PRO A 233 10.19 -5.51 0.05
N VAL A 234 10.50 -6.68 0.59
CA VAL A 234 11.66 -7.50 0.16
C VAL A 234 11.27 -8.55 -0.85
N ARG A 235 9.97 -8.95 -0.83
CA ARG A 235 9.34 -9.84 -1.81
C ARG A 235 7.87 -9.53 -1.96
N ILE A 236 7.37 -9.65 -3.20
CA ILE A 236 5.95 -9.65 -3.54
C ILE A 236 5.70 -10.85 -4.45
N GLU A 237 4.63 -11.59 -4.22
CA GLU A 237 4.17 -12.67 -5.10
C GLU A 237 2.68 -12.50 -5.38
N SER A 238 2.30 -12.58 -6.64
CA SER A 238 0.89 -12.51 -7.06
C SER A 238 0.63 -13.39 -8.27
N PRO A 239 -0.42 -14.21 -8.27
CA PRO A 239 -0.96 -14.74 -9.50
C PRO A 239 -1.47 -13.60 -10.37
N ILE A 240 -1.37 -13.78 -11.66
CA ILE A 240 -1.93 -12.90 -12.69
C ILE A 240 -2.78 -13.75 -13.64
N SER A 241 -3.44 -13.13 -14.62
CA SER A 241 -4.36 -13.84 -15.53
C SER A 241 -3.73 -15.06 -16.21
N VAL A 242 -2.42 -15.03 -16.50
CA VAL A 242 -1.66 -16.17 -17.00
C VAL A 242 -0.35 -16.26 -16.21
N GLY A 243 -0.23 -17.28 -15.35
CA GLY A 243 0.97 -17.52 -14.54
C GLY A 243 1.00 -16.69 -13.26
N SER A 244 2.19 -16.24 -12.85
CA SER A 244 2.41 -15.43 -11.65
C SER A 244 3.58 -14.47 -11.81
N VAL A 245 3.56 -13.41 -11.03
CA VAL A 245 4.68 -12.46 -10.87
C VAL A 245 5.29 -12.64 -9.51
N LYS A 246 6.62 -12.61 -9.47
CA LYS A 246 7.42 -12.50 -8.25
C LYS A 246 8.32 -11.29 -8.38
N VAL A 247 8.32 -10.45 -7.36
CA VAL A 247 9.12 -9.23 -7.31
C VAL A 247 10.06 -9.33 -6.12
N ASP A 248 11.35 -9.25 -6.35
CA ASP A 248 12.37 -9.25 -5.29
C ASP A 248 13.14 -7.93 -5.29
N MET A 249 13.34 -7.35 -4.11
CA MET A 249 14.29 -6.28 -3.95
C MET A 249 15.69 -6.76 -4.36
N ILE A 250 16.39 -5.98 -5.17
CA ILE A 250 17.75 -6.26 -5.63
C ILE A 250 18.77 -5.17 -5.26
N TYR A 251 18.29 -3.98 -4.94
CA TYR A 251 19.16 -2.85 -4.58
C TYR A 251 18.43 -1.90 -3.63
N ASN A 252 19.17 -1.28 -2.72
CA ASN A 252 18.70 -0.21 -1.87
C ASN A 252 19.81 0.80 -1.58
N ARG A 253 19.43 2.04 -1.34
CA ARG A 253 20.35 3.14 -0.99
C ARG A 253 19.64 4.15 -0.09
N ASN A 254 20.38 4.80 0.80
CA ASN A 254 19.91 5.86 1.71
C ASN A 254 18.71 5.44 2.58
N LEU A 255 18.71 4.21 3.07
CA LEU A 255 17.71 3.77 4.02
C LEU A 255 17.79 4.59 5.31
N ARG A 256 16.62 4.81 5.95
CA ARG A 256 16.56 5.53 7.22
C ARG A 256 17.20 4.75 8.37
N HIS A 257 17.04 3.44 8.37
CA HIS A 257 17.56 2.54 9.40
C HIS A 257 18.51 1.51 8.79
N ARG A 258 19.35 0.91 9.63
CA ARG A 258 20.13 -0.25 9.24
C ARG A 258 19.18 -1.38 8.82
N LEU A 259 19.51 -2.11 7.76
CA LEU A 259 18.75 -3.27 7.29
C LEU A 259 19.01 -4.49 8.20
N SER A 260 18.56 -4.37 9.46
CA SER A 260 18.85 -5.34 10.52
C SER A 260 18.05 -6.64 10.41
N SER A 261 17.04 -6.67 9.57
CA SER A 261 16.26 -7.88 9.23
C SER A 261 17.00 -8.82 8.29
N LEU A 262 18.03 -8.34 7.57
CA LEU A 262 18.87 -9.17 6.68
C LEU A 262 19.70 -10.14 7.52
N ILE A 263 19.47 -11.45 7.32
CA ILE A 263 20.15 -12.56 8.01
C ILE A 263 21.45 -12.90 7.29
N SER A 264 21.39 -13.02 5.96
CA SER A 264 22.54 -13.32 5.10
C SER A 264 22.32 -12.79 3.70
N LEU A 265 23.37 -12.33 3.04
CA LEU A 265 23.39 -12.08 1.60
C LEU A 265 23.30 -13.42 0.85
N ARG A 266 22.95 -13.36 -0.41
CA ARG A 266 22.92 -14.54 -1.29
C ARG A 266 24.32 -14.89 -1.78
#